data_e82021bd6c653c93e12784c018541cbe
#
_entry.id   e82021bd6c653c93e12784c018541cbe
#
_cell.length_a   1.000
_cell.length_b   1.000
_cell.length_c   1.000
_cell.angle_alpha   90.00
_cell.angle_beta   90.00
_cell.angle_gamma   90.00
#
_symmetry.space_group_name_H-M   'P 1'
#
loop_
_entity.id
_entity.type
_entity.pdbx_description
1 polymer ?
#
loop_
_entity_poly.entity_id
_entity_poly.type
_entity_poly.pdbx_seq_one_letter_code
_entity_poly.pdbx_strand_id
1 'polypeptide(L)'
;KPAVSYRGIGICQLRLGNYDDAITAFTSALGEEKVNKSMARDLYLYRATARLQAGYLDDAMADCQVLAQNYEMDADAWFLTGKVALEMDVYDEAASDFEQAYGEDSSYDRAIQIYETYLDKDMEADGTRYLEAVLSTEAKGAEDLCSRGRIYYYMGDYTNAQKELTDASNQGSTEALLVLGMVYGAQSDYANARAMYQQYINQKLDDTSGDQTQTAAQGYNGLAVCDMAEGNYDSALENISSGISIASDDEMQSLLFNEIVAYEKKLDFATALTKAQEYVDMFPEDSAAKKELAFLKTRTSSEG
;
A
#
# COMPACT_ATOMS: atom_id res chain seq x y z
N LYS A 1 -28.19 -8.86 -14.97
CA LYS A 1 -28.81 -9.15 -13.65
C LYS A 1 -28.43 -7.99 -12.75
N PRO A 2 -29.39 -7.29 -12.08
CA PRO A 2 -29.09 -6.05 -11.35
C PRO A 2 -27.96 -6.21 -10.31
N ALA A 3 -27.99 -7.27 -9.50
CA ALA A 3 -26.96 -7.52 -8.49
C ALA A 3 -25.53 -7.58 -9.05
N VAL A 4 -25.33 -8.22 -10.23
CA VAL A 4 -24.00 -8.28 -10.87
C VAL A 4 -23.54 -6.90 -11.32
N SER A 5 -24.48 -6.09 -11.86
CA SER A 5 -24.18 -4.73 -12.29
C SER A 5 -23.82 -3.83 -11.10
N TYR A 6 -24.63 -3.89 -10.02
CA TYR A 6 -24.32 -3.16 -8.78
C TYR A 6 -22.99 -3.58 -8.16
N ARG A 7 -22.67 -4.91 -8.14
CA ARG A 7 -21.37 -5.40 -7.68
C ARG A 7 -20.23 -4.80 -8.52
N GLY A 8 -20.36 -4.78 -9.84
CA GLY A 8 -19.37 -4.19 -10.74
C GLY A 8 -19.18 -2.69 -10.48
N ILE A 9 -20.28 -1.94 -10.33
CA ILE A 9 -20.24 -0.51 -9.99
C ILE A 9 -19.54 -0.32 -8.64
N GLY A 10 -19.92 -1.08 -7.61
CA GLY A 10 -19.32 -0.99 -6.28
C GLY A 10 -17.80 -1.23 -6.30
N ILE A 11 -17.34 -2.24 -7.05
CA ILE A 11 -15.90 -2.52 -7.20
C ILE A 11 -15.18 -1.35 -7.91
N CYS A 12 -15.78 -0.78 -8.96
CA CYS A 12 -15.20 0.38 -9.64
C CYS A 12 -15.13 1.60 -8.70
N GLN A 13 -16.20 1.88 -7.96
CA GLN A 13 -16.24 3.00 -7.01
C GLN A 13 -15.25 2.80 -5.85
N LEU A 14 -15.11 1.57 -5.34
CA LEU A 14 -14.13 1.24 -4.31
C LEU A 14 -12.69 1.52 -4.79
N ARG A 15 -12.36 1.12 -6.03
CA ARG A 15 -11.04 1.38 -6.63
C ARG A 15 -10.78 2.87 -6.88
N LEU A 16 -11.82 3.63 -7.14
CA LEU A 16 -11.74 5.09 -7.32
C LEU A 16 -11.72 5.88 -5.99
N GLY A 17 -11.74 5.19 -4.84
CA GLY A 17 -11.81 5.84 -3.53
C GLY A 17 -13.19 6.45 -3.20
N ASN A 18 -14.21 6.22 -4.03
CA ASN A 18 -15.57 6.72 -3.80
C ASN A 18 -16.34 5.76 -2.88
N TYR A 19 -15.94 5.72 -1.62
CA TYR A 19 -16.37 4.69 -0.67
C TYR A 19 -17.88 4.70 -0.40
N ASP A 20 -18.51 5.86 -0.26
CA ASP A 20 -19.96 5.98 -0.05
C ASP A 20 -20.77 5.46 -1.23
N ASP A 21 -20.34 5.74 -2.46
CA ASP A 21 -20.96 5.21 -3.67
C ASP A 21 -20.75 3.69 -3.77
N ALA A 22 -19.58 3.19 -3.38
CA ALA A 22 -19.30 1.76 -3.31
C ALA A 22 -20.23 1.06 -2.30
N ILE A 23 -20.37 1.60 -1.09
CA ILE A 23 -21.27 1.10 -0.04
C ILE A 23 -22.72 1.07 -0.54
N THR A 24 -23.17 2.14 -1.20
CA THR A 24 -24.51 2.24 -1.79
C THR A 24 -24.74 1.17 -2.85
N ALA A 25 -23.77 0.98 -3.74
CA ALA A 25 -23.85 -0.03 -4.80
C ALA A 25 -23.89 -1.46 -4.23
N PHE A 26 -23.01 -1.79 -3.27
CA PHE A 26 -23.00 -3.12 -2.63
C PHE A 26 -24.27 -3.37 -1.82
N THR A 27 -24.81 -2.35 -1.15
CA THR A 27 -26.09 -2.45 -0.43
C THR A 27 -27.26 -2.70 -1.38
N SER A 28 -27.28 -2.02 -2.53
CA SER A 28 -28.27 -2.27 -3.58
C SER A 28 -28.16 -3.69 -4.14
N ALA A 29 -26.93 -4.18 -4.34
CA ALA A 29 -26.71 -5.56 -4.78
C ALA A 29 -27.23 -6.59 -3.78
N LEU A 30 -27.00 -6.39 -2.49
CA LEU A 30 -27.49 -7.26 -1.40
C LEU A 30 -29.02 -7.24 -1.26
N GLY A 31 -29.68 -6.15 -1.65
CA GLY A 31 -31.13 -6.02 -1.63
C GLY A 31 -31.87 -6.75 -2.76
N GLU A 32 -31.16 -7.30 -3.75
CA GLU A 32 -31.76 -8.00 -4.88
C GLU A 32 -32.22 -9.43 -4.53
N GLU A 33 -33.40 -9.82 -5.00
CA GLU A 33 -34.06 -11.11 -4.67
C GLU A 33 -33.26 -12.37 -5.07
N LYS A 34 -32.30 -12.25 -6.01
CA LYS A 34 -31.59 -13.41 -6.63
C LYS A 34 -30.09 -13.37 -6.40
N VAL A 35 -29.66 -12.96 -5.20
CA VAL A 35 -28.27 -13.06 -4.79
C VAL A 35 -28.03 -14.45 -4.20
N ASN A 36 -27.11 -15.20 -4.79
CA ASN A 36 -26.71 -16.50 -4.24
C ASN A 36 -25.75 -16.31 -3.04
N LYS A 37 -25.56 -17.40 -2.27
CA LYS A 37 -24.77 -17.36 -1.03
C LYS A 37 -23.32 -16.89 -1.26
N SER A 38 -22.67 -17.36 -2.34
CA SER A 38 -21.29 -16.96 -2.65
C SER A 38 -21.20 -15.47 -2.99
N MET A 39 -22.09 -14.97 -3.85
CA MET A 39 -22.12 -13.54 -4.19
C MET A 39 -22.44 -12.67 -2.97
N ALA A 40 -23.37 -13.11 -2.11
CA ALA A 40 -23.69 -12.36 -0.89
C ALA A 40 -22.48 -12.26 0.04
N ARG A 41 -21.72 -13.35 0.21
CA ARG A 41 -20.46 -13.34 0.94
C ARG A 41 -19.47 -12.31 0.39
N ASP A 42 -19.21 -12.33 -0.92
CA ASP A 42 -18.33 -11.37 -1.57
C ASP A 42 -18.81 -9.92 -1.37
N LEU A 43 -20.12 -9.69 -1.48
CA LEU A 43 -20.70 -8.37 -1.30
C LEU A 43 -20.54 -7.83 0.13
N TYR A 44 -20.69 -8.69 1.16
CA TYR A 44 -20.41 -8.29 2.54
C TYR A 44 -18.92 -7.98 2.73
N LEU A 45 -18.01 -8.78 2.16
CA LEU A 45 -16.57 -8.54 2.23
C LEU A 45 -16.19 -7.19 1.59
N TYR A 46 -16.66 -6.93 0.37
CA TYR A 46 -16.40 -5.65 -0.31
C TYR A 46 -17.04 -4.47 0.42
N ARG A 47 -18.25 -4.62 0.96
CA ARG A 47 -18.92 -3.54 1.68
C ARG A 47 -18.23 -3.24 3.01
N ALA A 48 -17.79 -4.26 3.74
CA ALA A 48 -16.98 -4.09 4.94
C ALA A 48 -15.68 -3.36 4.64
N THR A 49 -15.00 -3.73 3.54
CA THR A 49 -13.79 -3.04 3.07
C THR A 49 -14.08 -1.56 2.76
N ALA A 50 -15.16 -1.27 2.02
CA ALA A 50 -15.53 0.11 1.69
C ALA A 50 -15.87 0.93 2.95
N ARG A 51 -16.58 0.32 3.91
CA ARG A 51 -16.92 0.95 5.20
C ARG A 51 -15.69 1.21 6.07
N LEU A 52 -14.75 0.27 6.10
CA LEU A 52 -13.47 0.46 6.78
C LEU A 52 -12.72 1.65 6.19
N GLN A 53 -12.62 1.73 4.87
CA GLN A 53 -11.94 2.83 4.18
C GLN A 53 -12.65 4.18 4.36
N ALA A 54 -13.97 4.17 4.51
CA ALA A 54 -14.76 5.36 4.81
C ALA A 54 -14.75 5.76 6.30
N GLY A 55 -14.12 4.96 7.17
CA GLY A 55 -14.10 5.20 8.62
C GLY A 55 -15.38 4.80 9.35
N TYR A 56 -16.32 4.08 8.70
CA TYR A 56 -17.57 3.59 9.33
C TYR A 56 -17.31 2.26 10.03
N LEU A 57 -16.51 2.31 11.11
CA LEU A 57 -15.97 1.12 11.77
C LEU A 57 -17.03 0.19 12.36
N ASP A 58 -18.05 0.74 13.03
CA ASP A 58 -19.15 -0.05 13.60
C ASP A 58 -19.92 -0.81 12.52
N ASP A 59 -20.19 -0.15 11.39
CA ASP A 59 -20.87 -0.76 10.25
C ASP A 59 -19.99 -1.80 9.55
N ALA A 60 -18.67 -1.56 9.44
CA ALA A 60 -17.72 -2.52 8.91
C ALA A 60 -17.69 -3.78 9.79
N MET A 61 -17.61 -3.62 11.11
CA MET A 61 -17.65 -4.73 12.07
C MET A 61 -18.98 -5.50 11.99
N ALA A 62 -20.11 -4.80 11.79
CA ALA A 62 -21.41 -5.47 11.61
C ALA A 62 -21.42 -6.39 10.37
N ASP A 63 -20.80 -5.97 9.25
CA ASP A 63 -20.66 -6.82 8.06
C ASP A 63 -19.72 -8.01 8.33
N CYS A 64 -18.62 -7.81 9.04
CA CYS A 64 -17.71 -8.89 9.48
C CYS A 64 -18.44 -9.92 10.35
N GLN A 65 -19.29 -9.47 11.26
CA GLN A 65 -20.12 -10.37 12.09
C GLN A 65 -21.12 -11.18 11.26
N VAL A 66 -21.73 -10.57 10.22
CA VAL A 66 -22.58 -11.30 9.27
C VAL A 66 -21.77 -12.37 8.53
N LEU A 67 -20.54 -12.06 8.10
CA LEU A 67 -19.63 -13.02 7.48
C LEU A 67 -19.36 -14.20 8.42
N ALA A 68 -18.94 -13.94 9.65
CA ALA A 68 -18.59 -14.98 10.62
C ALA A 68 -19.79 -15.87 11.01
N GLN A 69 -21.01 -15.31 11.05
CA GLN A 69 -22.22 -16.05 11.45
C GLN A 69 -22.84 -16.89 10.33
N ASN A 70 -22.72 -16.47 9.07
CA ASN A 70 -23.52 -17.03 7.98
C ASN A 70 -22.69 -17.65 6.85
N TYR A 71 -21.37 -17.40 6.85
CA TYR A 71 -20.48 -17.82 5.77
C TYR A 71 -19.23 -18.50 6.32
N GLU A 72 -18.49 -19.16 5.44
CA GLU A 72 -17.17 -19.68 5.75
C GLU A 72 -16.16 -18.51 5.77
N MET A 73 -15.40 -18.43 6.84
CA MET A 73 -14.32 -17.46 6.99
C MET A 73 -13.05 -18.04 6.37
N ASP A 74 -12.49 -17.34 5.41
CA ASP A 74 -11.17 -17.62 4.84
C ASP A 74 -10.15 -16.59 5.33
N ALA A 75 -8.90 -16.72 4.89
CA ALA A 75 -7.81 -15.85 5.28
C ALA A 75 -8.13 -14.36 5.06
N ASP A 76 -8.80 -14.00 3.93
CA ASP A 76 -9.14 -12.61 3.63
C ASP A 76 -10.24 -12.07 4.55
N ALA A 77 -11.23 -12.89 4.86
CA ALA A 77 -12.31 -12.48 5.77
C ALA A 77 -11.78 -12.31 7.21
N TRP A 78 -10.92 -13.22 7.68
CA TRP A 78 -10.25 -13.09 8.97
C TRP A 78 -9.34 -11.87 9.02
N PHE A 79 -8.53 -11.65 7.97
CA PHE A 79 -7.66 -10.48 7.87
C PHE A 79 -8.44 -9.17 7.93
N LEU A 80 -9.53 -9.06 7.16
CA LEU A 80 -10.40 -7.87 7.18
C LEU A 80 -11.00 -7.64 8.56
N THR A 81 -11.51 -8.70 9.23
CA THR A 81 -12.09 -8.58 10.57
C THR A 81 -11.05 -8.10 11.57
N GLY A 82 -9.84 -8.67 11.54
CA GLY A 82 -8.73 -8.24 12.37
C GLY A 82 -8.32 -6.78 12.12
N LYS A 83 -8.32 -6.36 10.85
CA LYS A 83 -8.04 -4.97 10.49
C LYS A 83 -9.11 -4.01 11.02
N VAL A 84 -10.39 -4.35 10.91
CA VAL A 84 -11.49 -3.55 11.49
C VAL A 84 -11.37 -3.49 13.01
N ALA A 85 -11.10 -4.61 13.68
CA ALA A 85 -10.92 -4.65 15.13
C ALA A 85 -9.72 -3.79 15.58
N LEU A 86 -8.61 -3.83 14.83
CA LEU A 86 -7.42 -3.00 15.10
C LEU A 86 -7.73 -1.50 14.96
N GLU A 87 -8.51 -1.11 13.93
CA GLU A 87 -8.94 0.27 13.75
C GLU A 87 -9.89 0.75 14.86
N MET A 88 -10.64 -0.16 15.46
CA MET A 88 -11.51 0.08 16.62
C MET A 88 -10.76 0.02 17.97
N ASP A 89 -9.44 -0.16 17.97
CA ASP A 89 -8.60 -0.34 19.15
C ASP A 89 -8.94 -1.58 20.00
N VAL A 90 -9.56 -2.61 19.39
CA VAL A 90 -9.89 -3.89 20.04
C VAL A 90 -8.77 -4.90 19.77
N TYR A 91 -7.64 -4.70 20.43
CA TYR A 91 -6.36 -5.36 20.14
C TYR A 91 -6.36 -6.88 20.29
N ASP A 92 -7.04 -7.40 21.31
CA ASP A 92 -7.10 -8.85 21.56
C ASP A 92 -7.87 -9.59 20.46
N GLU A 93 -8.97 -9.00 19.97
CA GLU A 93 -9.74 -9.55 18.86
C GLU A 93 -8.95 -9.45 17.55
N ALA A 94 -8.31 -8.31 17.29
CA ALA A 94 -7.46 -8.12 16.12
C ALA A 94 -6.34 -9.18 16.07
N ALA A 95 -5.65 -9.42 17.19
CA ALA A 95 -4.60 -10.41 17.29
C ALA A 95 -5.11 -11.83 17.02
N SER A 96 -6.29 -12.18 17.57
CA SER A 96 -6.92 -13.49 17.33
C SER A 96 -7.28 -13.67 15.85
N ASP A 97 -7.86 -12.66 15.23
CA ASP A 97 -8.29 -12.73 13.83
C ASP A 97 -7.10 -12.80 12.86
N PHE A 98 -6.02 -12.07 13.13
CA PHE A 98 -4.78 -12.18 12.35
C PHE A 98 -4.11 -13.54 12.51
N GLU A 99 -4.18 -14.18 13.70
CA GLU A 99 -3.72 -15.56 13.87
C GLU A 99 -4.53 -16.55 13.03
N GLN A 100 -5.86 -16.37 12.94
CA GLN A 100 -6.70 -17.18 12.06
C GLN A 100 -6.34 -16.93 10.59
N ALA A 101 -6.21 -15.67 10.18
CA ALA A 101 -5.85 -15.30 8.81
C ALA A 101 -4.52 -15.95 8.40
N TYR A 102 -3.50 -15.86 9.24
CA TYR A 102 -2.19 -16.46 8.99
C TYR A 102 -2.22 -17.99 9.07
N GLY A 103 -3.09 -18.56 9.90
CA GLY A 103 -3.30 -20.01 10.00
C GLY A 103 -3.90 -20.60 8.71
N GLU A 104 -4.81 -19.87 8.06
CA GLU A 104 -5.42 -20.28 6.77
C GLU A 104 -4.49 -20.01 5.58
N ASP A 105 -3.71 -18.93 5.63
CA ASP A 105 -2.76 -18.53 4.60
C ASP A 105 -1.45 -18.07 5.24
N SER A 106 -0.47 -18.97 5.33
CA SER A 106 0.87 -18.70 5.88
C SER A 106 1.88 -18.28 4.79
N SER A 107 1.43 -17.57 3.77
CA SER A 107 2.28 -17.01 2.71
C SER A 107 3.12 -15.83 3.21
N TYR A 108 4.19 -15.52 2.46
CA TYR A 108 5.00 -14.32 2.69
C TYR A 108 4.15 -13.04 2.59
N ASP A 109 3.26 -12.97 1.60
CA ASP A 109 2.40 -11.81 1.38
C ASP A 109 1.44 -11.58 2.54
N ARG A 110 0.84 -12.65 3.09
CA ARG A 110 -0.04 -12.54 4.26
C ARG A 110 0.73 -12.06 5.49
N ALA A 111 1.93 -12.59 5.73
CA ALA A 111 2.77 -12.15 6.84
C ALA A 111 3.12 -10.66 6.73
N ILE A 112 3.50 -10.21 5.53
CA ILE A 112 3.80 -8.80 5.26
C ILE A 112 2.56 -7.92 5.44
N GLN A 113 1.40 -8.31 4.92
CA GLN A 113 0.15 -7.54 5.08
C GLN A 113 -0.24 -7.36 6.56
N ILE A 114 -0.10 -8.41 7.37
CA ILE A 114 -0.36 -8.32 8.81
C ILE A 114 0.66 -7.38 9.48
N TYR A 115 1.95 -7.52 9.16
CA TYR A 115 3.00 -6.67 9.68
C TYR A 115 2.74 -5.20 9.35
N GLU A 116 2.48 -4.87 8.08
CA GLU A 116 2.21 -3.51 7.63
C GLU A 116 0.97 -2.92 8.32
N THR A 117 -0.07 -3.74 8.54
CA THR A 117 -1.27 -3.31 9.26
C THR A 117 -0.98 -2.94 10.73
N TYR A 118 -0.11 -3.68 11.41
CA TYR A 118 0.34 -3.33 12.75
C TYR A 118 1.29 -2.12 12.75
N LEU A 119 2.14 -2.01 11.73
CA LEU A 119 3.08 -0.88 11.59
C LEU A 119 2.33 0.45 11.42
N ASP A 120 1.22 0.48 10.67
CA ASP A 120 0.36 1.65 10.51
C ASP A 120 -0.22 2.16 11.84
N LYS A 121 -0.21 1.32 12.88
CA LYS A 121 -0.66 1.63 14.25
C LYS A 121 0.50 1.78 15.26
N ASP A 122 1.73 1.92 14.79
CA ASP A 122 2.93 1.96 15.64
C ASP A 122 3.11 0.69 16.53
N MET A 123 2.53 -0.45 16.12
CA MET A 123 2.56 -1.73 16.83
C MET A 123 3.51 -2.74 16.15
N GLU A 124 4.68 -2.30 15.75
CA GLU A 124 5.66 -3.09 14.97
C GLU A 124 5.99 -4.46 15.60
N ALA A 125 6.12 -4.51 16.94
CA ALA A 125 6.47 -5.75 17.64
C ALA A 125 5.42 -6.86 17.46
N ASP A 126 4.13 -6.52 17.39
CA ASP A 126 3.04 -7.48 17.20
C ASP A 126 3.02 -8.05 15.78
N GLY A 127 3.42 -7.24 14.79
CA GLY A 127 3.53 -7.67 13.40
C GLY A 127 4.79 -8.50 13.13
N THR A 128 5.92 -8.17 13.76
CA THR A 128 7.24 -8.81 13.52
C THR A 128 7.19 -10.33 13.70
N ARG A 129 6.40 -10.85 14.64
CA ARG A 129 6.25 -12.30 14.86
C ARG A 129 5.80 -13.08 13.62
N TYR A 130 4.98 -12.48 12.75
CA TYR A 130 4.52 -13.10 11.51
C TYR A 130 5.63 -13.15 10.47
N LEU A 131 6.46 -12.08 10.40
CA LEU A 131 7.65 -12.05 9.54
C LEU A 131 8.66 -13.14 9.96
N GLU A 132 8.92 -13.27 11.26
CA GLU A 132 9.80 -14.30 11.79
C GLU A 132 9.27 -15.71 11.52
N ALA A 133 7.96 -15.92 11.69
CA ALA A 133 7.33 -17.21 11.45
C ALA A 133 7.47 -17.66 10.00
N VAL A 134 7.18 -16.79 9.03
CA VAL A 134 7.25 -17.14 7.60
C VAL A 134 8.68 -17.34 7.11
N LEU A 135 9.68 -16.66 7.69
CA LEU A 135 11.09 -16.85 7.35
C LEU A 135 11.62 -18.24 7.70
N SER A 136 10.93 -18.99 8.57
CA SER A 136 11.27 -20.38 8.84
C SER A 136 10.98 -21.34 7.67
N THR A 137 10.21 -20.89 6.67
CA THR A 137 9.88 -21.66 5.48
C THR A 137 10.97 -21.53 4.41
N GLU A 138 11.18 -22.56 3.60
CA GLU A 138 12.16 -22.56 2.51
C GLU A 138 11.60 -21.81 1.28
N ALA A 139 12.40 -20.94 0.68
CA ALA A 139 12.04 -20.24 -0.56
C ALA A 139 12.00 -21.20 -1.75
N LYS A 140 10.97 -21.11 -2.61
CA LYS A 140 10.76 -22.00 -3.76
C LYS A 140 11.01 -21.33 -5.11
N GLY A 141 11.64 -20.17 -5.14
CA GLY A 141 11.96 -19.47 -6.39
C GLY A 141 12.14 -17.98 -6.19
N ALA A 142 12.21 -17.25 -7.31
CA ALA A 142 12.51 -15.83 -7.32
C ALA A 142 11.52 -14.98 -6.55
N GLU A 143 10.24 -15.31 -6.60
CA GLU A 143 9.16 -14.60 -5.92
C GLU A 143 9.28 -14.74 -4.38
N ASP A 144 9.45 -15.96 -3.88
CA ASP A 144 9.67 -16.20 -2.45
C ASP A 144 10.96 -15.52 -1.95
N LEU A 145 12.04 -15.59 -2.73
CA LEU A 145 13.29 -14.90 -2.40
C LEU A 145 13.12 -13.38 -2.34
N CYS A 146 12.34 -12.80 -3.26
CA CYS A 146 12.01 -11.38 -3.26
C CYS A 146 11.21 -11.01 -1.99
N SER A 147 10.18 -11.78 -1.65
CA SER A 147 9.36 -11.58 -0.46
C SER A 147 10.19 -11.71 0.83
N ARG A 148 11.07 -12.71 0.93
CA ARG A 148 12.01 -12.87 2.06
C ARG A 148 12.97 -11.68 2.17
N GLY A 149 13.49 -11.22 1.03
CA GLY A 149 14.36 -10.05 0.99
C GLY A 149 13.64 -8.78 1.47
N ARG A 150 12.37 -8.61 1.12
CA ARG A 150 11.50 -7.51 1.62
C ARG A 150 11.29 -7.64 3.13
N ILE A 151 11.05 -8.85 3.64
CA ILE A 151 10.91 -9.10 5.08
C ILE A 151 12.21 -8.72 5.82
N TYR A 152 13.37 -9.16 5.34
CA TYR A 152 14.65 -8.78 5.94
C TYR A 152 14.89 -7.26 5.89
N TYR A 153 14.43 -6.57 4.84
CA TYR A 153 14.47 -5.12 4.78
C TYR A 153 13.63 -4.47 5.89
N TYR A 154 12.40 -4.91 6.11
CA TYR A 154 11.54 -4.43 7.22
C TYR A 154 12.16 -4.69 8.59
N MET A 155 12.82 -5.82 8.77
CA MET A 155 13.54 -6.17 10.01
C MET A 155 14.88 -5.43 10.18
N GLY A 156 15.30 -4.62 9.19
CA GLY A 156 16.60 -3.92 9.20
C GLY A 156 17.81 -4.83 8.97
N ASP A 157 17.60 -6.11 8.64
CA ASP A 157 18.68 -7.03 8.27
C ASP A 157 19.05 -6.88 6.80
N TYR A 158 19.71 -5.77 6.50
CA TYR A 158 20.11 -5.43 5.14
C TYR A 158 21.07 -6.41 4.51
N THR A 159 21.84 -7.15 5.30
CA THR A 159 22.78 -8.17 4.80
C THR A 159 22.03 -9.36 4.18
N ASN A 160 21.07 -9.91 4.90
CA ASN A 160 20.23 -10.99 4.40
C ASN A 160 19.28 -10.49 3.31
N ALA A 161 18.75 -9.26 3.42
CA ALA A 161 17.95 -8.63 2.37
C ALA A 161 18.70 -8.58 1.04
N GLN A 162 19.93 -8.05 1.02
CA GLN A 162 20.75 -7.97 -0.20
C GLN A 162 21.01 -9.35 -0.80
N LYS A 163 21.31 -10.35 0.02
CA LYS A 163 21.56 -11.72 -0.44
C LYS A 163 20.33 -12.30 -1.14
N GLU A 164 19.20 -12.35 -0.45
CA GLU A 164 17.95 -12.95 -0.97
C GLU A 164 17.48 -12.20 -2.24
N LEU A 165 17.53 -10.87 -2.22
CA LEU A 165 17.12 -10.02 -3.37
C LEU A 165 18.07 -10.15 -4.57
N THR A 166 19.37 -10.30 -4.34
CA THR A 166 20.32 -10.57 -5.42
C THR A 166 20.04 -11.92 -6.06
N ASP A 167 19.78 -12.95 -5.25
CA ASP A 167 19.43 -14.27 -5.75
C ASP A 167 18.09 -14.25 -6.50
N ALA A 168 17.10 -13.47 -6.02
CA ALA A 168 15.83 -13.26 -6.71
C ALA A 168 16.01 -12.56 -8.07
N SER A 169 16.78 -11.49 -8.12
CA SER A 169 17.09 -10.74 -9.33
C SER A 169 17.82 -11.61 -10.36
N ASN A 170 18.79 -12.42 -9.92
CA ASN A 170 19.50 -13.37 -10.78
C ASN A 170 18.57 -14.45 -11.37
N GLN A 171 17.46 -14.74 -10.71
CA GLN A 171 16.40 -15.63 -11.19
C GLN A 171 15.31 -14.90 -11.99
N GLY A 172 15.49 -13.61 -12.28
CA GLY A 172 14.64 -12.83 -13.17
C GLY A 172 13.55 -12.00 -12.47
N SER A 173 13.58 -11.86 -11.14
CA SER A 173 12.65 -10.97 -10.44
C SER A 173 13.03 -9.50 -10.67
N THR A 174 12.21 -8.78 -11.43
CA THR A 174 12.34 -7.33 -11.63
C THR A 174 12.04 -6.58 -10.33
N GLU A 175 11.06 -7.05 -9.56
CA GLU A 175 10.67 -6.45 -8.28
C GLU A 175 11.82 -6.45 -7.27
N ALA A 176 12.68 -7.47 -7.29
CA ALA A 176 13.85 -7.54 -6.44
C ALA A 176 14.82 -6.36 -6.66
N LEU A 177 14.88 -5.79 -7.86
CA LEU A 177 15.70 -4.61 -8.14
C LEU A 177 15.16 -3.36 -7.43
N LEU A 178 13.82 -3.21 -7.39
CA LEU A 178 13.18 -2.11 -6.67
C LEU A 178 13.51 -2.19 -5.17
N VAL A 179 13.34 -3.37 -4.57
CA VAL A 179 13.61 -3.56 -3.14
C VAL A 179 15.11 -3.46 -2.82
N LEU A 180 16.01 -3.92 -3.72
CA LEU A 180 17.47 -3.69 -3.58
C LEU A 180 17.80 -2.19 -3.56
N GLY A 181 17.17 -1.41 -4.41
CA GLY A 181 17.29 0.05 -4.39
C GLY A 181 16.90 0.64 -3.03
N MET A 182 15.80 0.17 -2.43
CA MET A 182 15.37 0.57 -1.09
C MET A 182 16.39 0.18 -0.02
N VAL A 183 16.92 -1.04 -0.07
CA VAL A 183 17.94 -1.54 0.87
C VAL A 183 19.21 -0.69 0.81
N TYR A 184 19.72 -0.40 -0.40
CA TYR A 184 20.88 0.47 -0.56
C TYR A 184 20.59 1.90 -0.11
N GLY A 185 19.40 2.44 -0.40
CA GLY A 185 18.96 3.75 0.06
C GLY A 185 18.94 3.86 1.59
N ALA A 186 18.41 2.85 2.28
CA ALA A 186 18.40 2.78 3.74
C ALA A 186 19.80 2.77 4.37
N GLN A 187 20.77 2.22 3.63
CA GLN A 187 22.20 2.25 4.00
C GLN A 187 22.91 3.53 3.55
N SER A 188 22.20 4.48 2.96
CA SER A 188 22.75 5.71 2.35
C SER A 188 23.73 5.46 1.21
N ASP A 189 23.72 4.27 0.61
CA ASP A 189 24.48 3.94 -0.59
C ASP A 189 23.67 4.34 -1.85
N TYR A 190 23.54 5.65 -2.05
CA TYR A 190 22.73 6.19 -3.13
C TYR A 190 23.26 5.85 -4.53
N ALA A 191 24.54 5.55 -4.67
CA ALA A 191 25.13 5.13 -5.95
C ALA A 191 24.58 3.76 -6.39
N ASN A 192 24.60 2.78 -5.51
CA ASN A 192 24.02 1.46 -5.78
C ASN A 192 22.50 1.50 -5.84
N ALA A 193 21.83 2.29 -4.98
CA ALA A 193 20.38 2.48 -5.03
C ALA A 193 19.92 2.96 -6.41
N ARG A 194 20.56 4.01 -6.96
CA ARG A 194 20.28 4.52 -8.32
C ARG A 194 20.48 3.47 -9.41
N ALA A 195 21.57 2.69 -9.30
CA ALA A 195 21.84 1.63 -10.27
C ALA A 195 20.71 0.59 -10.30
N MET A 196 20.20 0.20 -9.14
CA MET A 196 19.07 -0.75 -9.03
C MET A 196 17.77 -0.15 -9.56
N TYR A 197 17.44 1.07 -9.17
CA TYR A 197 16.24 1.75 -9.68
C TYR A 197 16.28 1.96 -11.19
N GLN A 198 17.45 2.31 -11.76
CA GLN A 198 17.60 2.45 -13.20
C GLN A 198 17.43 1.12 -13.94
N GLN A 199 17.95 0.02 -13.39
CA GLN A 199 17.73 -1.31 -13.95
C GLN A 199 16.27 -1.71 -13.90
N TYR A 200 15.57 -1.45 -12.77
CA TYR A 200 14.13 -1.66 -12.62
C TYR A 200 13.35 -0.90 -13.69
N ILE A 201 13.60 0.41 -13.83
CA ILE A 201 12.95 1.27 -14.83
C ILE A 201 13.15 0.71 -16.24
N ASN A 202 14.39 0.37 -16.60
CA ASN A 202 14.68 -0.16 -17.93
C ASN A 202 13.93 -1.46 -18.21
N GLN A 203 13.89 -2.40 -17.25
CA GLN A 203 13.17 -3.66 -17.41
C GLN A 203 11.65 -3.44 -17.52
N LYS A 204 11.08 -2.52 -16.73
CA LYS A 204 9.64 -2.20 -16.81
C LYS A 204 9.26 -1.50 -18.11
N LEU A 205 10.09 -0.61 -18.64
CA LEU A 205 9.84 0.06 -19.91
C LEU A 205 10.00 -0.88 -21.12
N ASP A 206 10.87 -1.90 -21.01
CA ASP A 206 11.09 -2.92 -22.04
C ASP A 206 10.01 -4.04 -21.98
N ASP A 207 9.20 -4.10 -20.92
CA ASP A 207 8.16 -5.11 -20.77
C ASP A 207 6.99 -4.87 -21.71
N THR A 208 6.81 -5.81 -22.63
CA THR A 208 5.71 -5.80 -23.62
C THR A 208 4.56 -6.74 -23.26
N SER A 209 4.55 -7.32 -22.06
CA SER A 209 3.52 -8.28 -21.62
C SER A 209 2.12 -7.68 -21.55
N GLY A 210 2.02 -6.34 -21.41
CA GLY A 210 0.75 -5.62 -21.26
C GLY A 210 0.21 -5.65 -19.83
N ASP A 211 0.93 -6.22 -18.88
CA ASP A 211 0.63 -6.10 -17.46
C ASP A 211 1.08 -4.72 -16.97
N GLN A 212 0.12 -3.83 -16.76
CA GLN A 212 0.35 -2.46 -16.29
C GLN A 212 0.00 -2.28 -14.80
N THR A 213 -0.10 -3.36 -14.04
CA THR A 213 -0.38 -3.29 -12.60
C THR A 213 0.75 -2.63 -11.81
N GLN A 214 1.98 -2.69 -12.33
CA GLN A 214 3.14 -2.00 -11.80
C GLN A 214 3.91 -1.37 -12.96
N THR A 215 4.05 -0.05 -12.91
CA THR A 215 4.78 0.71 -13.91
C THR A 215 6.25 0.96 -13.49
N ALA A 216 7.01 1.66 -14.31
CA ALA A 216 8.33 2.14 -13.91
C ALA A 216 8.29 3.30 -12.90
N ALA A 217 7.10 3.78 -12.51
CA ALA A 217 6.90 4.95 -11.66
C ALA A 217 7.57 4.82 -10.29
N GLN A 218 7.51 3.63 -9.68
CA GLN A 218 8.18 3.38 -8.39
C GLN A 218 9.69 3.51 -8.47
N GLY A 219 10.30 3.12 -9.58
CA GLY A 219 11.73 3.33 -9.81
C GLY A 219 12.10 4.81 -9.89
N TYR A 220 11.30 5.61 -10.61
CA TYR A 220 11.49 7.07 -10.64
C TYR A 220 11.29 7.70 -9.27
N ASN A 221 10.32 7.24 -8.48
CA ASN A 221 10.14 7.68 -7.10
C ASN A 221 11.37 7.37 -6.25
N GLY A 222 11.95 6.18 -6.39
CA GLY A 222 13.19 5.79 -5.72
C GLY A 222 14.39 6.68 -6.10
N LEU A 223 14.54 7.02 -7.40
CA LEU A 223 15.55 7.97 -7.86
C LEU A 223 15.36 9.35 -7.22
N ALA A 224 14.11 9.83 -7.17
CA ALA A 224 13.79 11.12 -6.56
C ALA A 224 14.13 11.15 -5.06
N VAL A 225 13.85 10.08 -4.32
CA VAL A 225 14.22 9.97 -2.90
C VAL A 225 15.73 10.03 -2.72
N CYS A 226 16.52 9.36 -3.58
CA CYS A 226 18.00 9.47 -3.57
C CYS A 226 18.45 10.91 -3.84
N ASP A 227 17.83 11.59 -4.83
CA ASP A 227 18.16 12.98 -5.17
C ASP A 227 17.84 13.94 -4.03
N MET A 228 16.69 13.77 -3.37
CA MET A 228 16.33 14.57 -2.21
C MET A 228 17.29 14.37 -1.04
N ALA A 229 17.74 13.15 -0.80
CA ALA A 229 18.69 12.83 0.27
C ALA A 229 20.05 13.49 0.06
N GLU A 230 20.45 13.67 -1.20
CA GLU A 230 21.70 14.36 -1.57
C GLU A 230 21.54 15.87 -1.81
N GLY A 231 20.32 16.41 -1.66
CA GLY A 231 20.01 17.83 -1.83
C GLY A 231 19.84 18.27 -3.29
N ASN A 232 19.70 17.33 -4.22
CA ASN A 232 19.54 17.57 -5.66
C ASN A 232 18.04 17.74 -6.01
N TYR A 233 17.38 18.73 -5.40
CA TYR A 233 15.92 18.85 -5.45
C TYR A 233 15.35 19.08 -6.85
N ASP A 234 16.06 19.75 -7.76
CA ASP A 234 15.62 19.92 -9.13
C ASP A 234 15.58 18.60 -9.89
N SER A 235 16.63 17.77 -9.73
CA SER A 235 16.67 16.40 -10.28
C SER A 235 15.57 15.51 -9.68
N ALA A 236 15.32 15.64 -8.37
CA ALA A 236 14.23 14.93 -7.72
C ALA A 236 12.87 15.26 -8.35
N LEU A 237 12.59 16.55 -8.60
CA LEU A 237 11.34 16.99 -9.25
C LEU A 237 11.22 16.49 -10.69
N GLU A 238 12.34 16.42 -11.46
CA GLU A 238 12.35 15.83 -12.80
C GLU A 238 11.99 14.34 -12.77
N ASN A 239 12.58 13.58 -11.83
CA ASN A 239 12.25 12.16 -11.63
C ASN A 239 10.79 11.97 -11.19
N ILE A 240 10.29 12.78 -10.25
CA ILE A 240 8.88 12.75 -9.82
C ILE A 240 7.95 13.01 -11.00
N SER A 241 8.23 14.04 -11.81
CA SER A 241 7.43 14.36 -13.01
C SER A 241 7.42 13.19 -14.01
N SER A 242 8.56 12.55 -14.21
CA SER A 242 8.67 11.35 -15.06
C SER A 242 7.80 10.21 -14.52
N GLY A 243 7.88 9.95 -13.21
CA GLY A 243 7.05 8.95 -12.54
C GLY A 243 5.56 9.23 -12.67
N ILE A 244 5.10 10.46 -12.37
CA ILE A 244 3.69 10.88 -12.47
C ILE A 244 3.14 10.65 -13.88
N SER A 245 3.95 10.87 -14.93
CA SER A 245 3.50 10.74 -16.31
C SER A 245 3.10 9.32 -16.73
N ILE A 246 3.51 8.31 -15.97
CA ILE A 246 3.32 6.88 -16.25
C ILE A 246 2.73 6.09 -15.06
N ALA A 247 2.51 6.76 -13.93
CA ALA A 247 2.03 6.12 -12.70
C ALA A 247 0.61 5.57 -12.87
N SER A 248 0.36 4.40 -12.30
CA SER A 248 -0.99 3.92 -12.00
C SER A 248 -1.60 4.71 -10.84
N ASP A 249 -2.92 4.56 -10.61
CA ASP A 249 -3.60 5.28 -9.53
C ASP A 249 -2.99 4.97 -8.15
N ASP A 250 -2.59 3.72 -7.93
CA ASP A 250 -1.98 3.28 -6.65
C ASP A 250 -0.57 3.84 -6.44
N GLU A 251 0.17 4.14 -7.52
CA GLU A 251 1.54 4.68 -7.45
C GLU A 251 1.55 6.22 -7.34
N MET A 252 0.47 6.87 -7.75
CA MET A 252 0.37 8.34 -7.83
C MET A 252 0.54 9.00 -6.47
N GLN A 253 -0.03 8.42 -5.43
CA GLN A 253 -0.07 9.03 -4.09
C GLN A 253 1.33 9.33 -3.53
N SER A 254 2.25 8.37 -3.60
CA SER A 254 3.61 8.54 -3.08
C SER A 254 4.42 9.57 -3.87
N LEU A 255 4.24 9.63 -5.19
CA LEU A 255 4.92 10.59 -6.05
C LEU A 255 4.46 12.02 -5.77
N LEU A 256 3.15 12.25 -5.67
CA LEU A 256 2.58 13.56 -5.37
C LEU A 256 2.96 14.05 -3.97
N PHE A 257 3.03 13.14 -2.98
CA PHE A 257 3.51 13.51 -1.66
C PHE A 257 4.99 13.88 -1.68
N ASN A 258 5.83 13.12 -2.38
CA ASN A 258 7.25 13.45 -2.54
C ASN A 258 7.48 14.75 -3.33
N GLU A 259 6.56 15.13 -4.24
CA GLU A 259 6.60 16.44 -4.91
C GLU A 259 6.49 17.58 -3.88
N ILE A 260 5.57 17.47 -2.93
CA ILE A 260 5.42 18.45 -1.84
C ILE A 260 6.71 18.54 -1.04
N VAL A 261 7.24 17.39 -0.59
CA VAL A 261 8.48 17.32 0.21
C VAL A 261 9.66 17.92 -0.55
N ALA A 262 9.78 17.68 -1.86
CA ALA A 262 10.86 18.24 -2.67
C ALA A 262 10.81 19.78 -2.74
N TYR A 263 9.62 20.39 -2.92
CA TYR A 263 9.46 21.83 -2.87
C TYR A 263 9.73 22.41 -1.49
N GLU A 264 9.34 21.73 -0.42
CA GLU A 264 9.67 22.14 0.96
C GLU A 264 11.17 22.15 1.21
N LYS A 265 11.87 21.07 0.84
CA LYS A 265 13.32 20.98 0.95
C LYS A 265 14.05 22.05 0.14
N LYS A 266 13.45 22.47 -0.98
CA LYS A 266 13.90 23.58 -1.81
C LYS A 266 13.58 24.95 -1.21
N LEU A 267 12.82 25.00 -0.11
CA LEU A 267 12.30 26.19 0.55
C LEU A 267 11.29 26.98 -0.30
N ASP A 268 10.71 26.37 -1.32
CA ASP A 268 9.60 26.94 -2.11
C ASP A 268 8.26 26.58 -1.45
N PHE A 269 8.00 27.19 -0.30
CA PHE A 269 6.79 26.93 0.47
C PHE A 269 5.50 27.36 -0.22
N ALA A 270 5.57 28.30 -1.16
CA ALA A 270 4.39 28.74 -1.91
C ALA A 270 3.93 27.64 -2.87
N THR A 271 4.86 27.05 -3.63
CA THR A 271 4.55 25.93 -4.51
C THR A 271 4.19 24.68 -3.70
N ALA A 272 4.92 24.38 -2.62
CA ALA A 272 4.61 23.25 -1.74
C ALA A 272 3.18 23.35 -1.17
N LEU A 273 2.73 24.54 -0.76
CA LEU A 273 1.36 24.76 -0.26
C LEU A 273 0.31 24.48 -1.35
N THR A 274 0.55 24.92 -2.57
CA THR A 274 -0.36 24.66 -3.69
C THR A 274 -0.47 23.17 -3.97
N LYS A 275 0.67 22.47 -4.03
CA LYS A 275 0.73 21.01 -4.23
C LYS A 275 0.08 20.24 -3.08
N ALA A 276 0.28 20.65 -1.84
CA ALA A 276 -0.35 20.04 -0.68
C ALA A 276 -1.88 20.21 -0.68
N GLN A 277 -2.39 21.36 -1.15
CA GLN A 277 -3.83 21.55 -1.31
C GLN A 277 -4.38 20.62 -2.41
N GLU A 278 -3.73 20.56 -3.59
CA GLU A 278 -4.10 19.66 -4.68
C GLU A 278 -4.11 18.19 -4.22
N TYR A 279 -3.09 17.79 -3.45
CA TYR A 279 -2.99 16.45 -2.88
C TYR A 279 -4.13 16.12 -1.92
N VAL A 280 -4.42 17.00 -0.95
CA VAL A 280 -5.49 16.79 0.05
C VAL A 280 -6.88 16.76 -0.61
N ASP A 281 -7.07 17.50 -1.71
CA ASP A 281 -8.32 17.46 -2.47
C ASP A 281 -8.50 16.10 -3.19
N MET A 282 -7.40 15.45 -3.60
CA MET A 282 -7.43 14.10 -4.20
C MET A 282 -7.48 12.98 -3.15
N PHE A 283 -6.80 13.15 -2.02
CA PHE A 283 -6.68 12.16 -0.95
C PHE A 283 -7.16 12.73 0.39
N PRO A 284 -8.48 12.98 0.53
CA PRO A 284 -9.03 13.70 1.69
C PRO A 284 -8.95 12.92 3.01
N GLU A 285 -8.62 11.63 2.98
CA GLU A 285 -8.45 10.82 4.20
C GLU A 285 -7.00 10.77 4.71
N ASP A 286 -6.03 11.27 3.94
CA ASP A 286 -4.64 11.31 4.37
C ASP A 286 -4.41 12.35 5.48
N SER A 287 -4.32 11.85 6.71
CA SER A 287 -4.14 12.68 7.91
C SER A 287 -2.74 13.31 7.97
N ALA A 288 -1.72 12.66 7.41
CA ALA A 288 -0.35 13.19 7.37
C ALA A 288 -0.29 14.38 6.42
N ALA A 289 -0.88 14.27 5.22
CA ALA A 289 -0.96 15.36 4.27
C ALA A 289 -1.78 16.56 4.80
N LYS A 290 -2.87 16.32 5.54
CA LYS A 290 -3.63 17.39 6.22
C LYS A 290 -2.77 18.15 7.23
N LYS A 291 -1.93 17.45 8.00
CA LYS A 291 -0.99 18.09 8.95
C LYS A 291 0.06 18.90 8.20
N GLU A 292 0.60 18.36 7.11
CA GLU A 292 1.58 19.05 6.26
C GLU A 292 1.00 20.31 5.63
N LEU A 293 -0.21 20.22 5.08
CA LEU A 293 -0.94 21.38 4.54
C LEU A 293 -1.15 22.46 5.62
N ALA A 294 -1.50 22.06 6.85
CA ALA A 294 -1.66 23.01 7.95
C ALA A 294 -0.32 23.67 8.32
N PHE A 295 0.78 22.92 8.35
CA PHE A 295 2.12 23.46 8.56
C PHE A 295 2.51 24.46 7.47
N LEU A 296 2.33 24.13 6.20
CA LEU A 296 2.66 25.01 5.07
C LEU A 296 1.86 26.33 5.08
N LYS A 297 0.59 26.30 5.49
CA LYS A 297 -0.22 27.51 5.69
C LYS A 297 0.42 28.47 6.70
N THR A 298 1.09 27.96 7.74
CA THR A 298 1.79 28.81 8.71
C THR A 298 3.04 29.46 8.14
N ARG A 299 3.73 28.81 7.21
CA ARG A 299 4.96 29.31 6.58
C ARG A 299 4.71 30.40 5.56
N THR A 300 3.60 30.31 4.85
CA THR A 300 3.22 31.29 3.81
C THR A 300 2.45 32.49 4.38
N SER A 301 1.82 32.35 5.56
CA SER A 301 1.07 33.45 6.20
C SER A 301 1.96 34.52 6.88
N SER A 302 3.27 34.28 7.00
CA SER A 302 4.21 35.18 7.68
C SER A 302 4.91 36.19 6.74
N GLU A 303 4.55 36.23 5.44
CA GLU A 303 5.08 37.16 4.46
C GLU A 303 4.08 38.30 4.11
N GLY A 304 3.15 38.61 5.03
CA GLY A 304 2.16 39.69 4.89
C GLY A 304 2.39 40.85 5.87
#